data_d97c1c7771576581dad84f8d2c6963e7
#
_entry.id   d97c1c7771576581dad84f8d2c6963e7
#
_cell.length_a   1.000
_cell.length_b   1.000
_cell.length_c   1.000
_cell.angle_alpha   90.00
_cell.angle_beta   90.00
_cell.angle_gamma   90.00
#
_symmetry.space_group_name_H-M   'P 1'
#
loop_
_entity.id
_entity.type
_entity.pdbx_description
1 polymer ?
#
loop_
_entity_poly.entity_id
_entity_poly.type
_entity_poly.pdbx_seq_one_letter_code
_entity_poly.pdbx_strand_id
1 'polypeptide(L)'
;MSISYILPIKWDGEQPLDELTHYLEYLSPHIELIIVDGSAPASFEIHHRLWAHLGKHIPPQAHFHFLNGKVNGVLTGLAEASHQHVIIADDDVRYELTQFYDIDRLLVNNQLISPQNYFLPCPWHAKWDSSRSLLNVALANDYPGTLAVQRDFIRALGGYDGDVLFENLELIRTVKAGGGKVLYKNDLFVRRLPPSTKHFWSQRIRQAYDDYAQPARLGFFLVLLPLLITITIYALWFIPILIVAAVALAEFGRRKCGGQFVFAASCSFFTPAWLLERGICTWLALFHKAIKGGVSYNHAIISKAANPIGTIKRQLNAKQQP
;
A
#
# COMPACT_ATOMS: atom_id res chain seq x y z
N MET A 1 -20.24 15.83 0.67
CA MET A 1 -19.57 15.09 -0.43
C MET A 1 -20.22 13.72 -0.57
N SER A 2 -20.37 13.23 -1.80
CA SER A 2 -20.94 11.88 -2.06
C SER A 2 -19.82 10.84 -2.16
N ILE A 3 -19.03 10.71 -1.10
CA ILE A 3 -17.87 9.81 -1.02
C ILE A 3 -17.89 9.02 0.28
N SER A 4 -17.56 7.74 0.21
CA SER A 4 -17.40 6.87 1.37
C SER A 4 -15.92 6.64 1.63
N TYR A 5 -15.52 6.61 2.91
CA TYR A 5 -14.16 6.33 3.36
C TYR A 5 -14.15 5.03 4.15
N ILE A 6 -13.47 4.03 3.63
CA ILE A 6 -13.34 2.72 4.26
C ILE A 6 -12.00 2.64 4.97
N LEU A 7 -12.05 2.41 6.27
CA LEU A 7 -10.91 2.19 7.14
C LEU A 7 -10.93 0.76 7.69
N PRO A 8 -10.25 -0.20 7.04
CA PRO A 8 -10.08 -1.53 7.60
C PRO A 8 -8.98 -1.52 8.67
N ILE A 9 -9.30 -1.91 9.88
CA ILE A 9 -8.34 -1.99 10.99
C ILE A 9 -8.35 -3.36 11.65
N LYS A 10 -7.22 -3.68 12.30
CA LYS A 10 -7.10 -4.78 13.26
C LYS A 10 -6.02 -4.40 14.26
N TRP A 11 -6.45 -3.92 15.43
CA TRP A 11 -5.58 -3.46 16.51
C TRP A 11 -5.78 -4.34 17.73
N ASP A 12 -4.84 -5.24 17.97
CA ASP A 12 -4.85 -6.17 19.10
C ASP A 12 -3.76 -5.75 20.11
N GLY A 13 -3.99 -4.66 20.85
CA GLY A 13 -3.03 -4.16 21.83
C GLY A 13 -3.24 -2.68 22.19
N GLU A 14 -2.35 -2.13 23.01
CA GLU A 14 -2.35 -0.73 23.41
C GLU A 14 -1.82 0.15 22.26
N GLN A 15 -2.68 0.48 21.32
CA GLN A 15 -2.41 1.48 20.30
C GLN A 15 -2.87 2.86 20.81
N PRO A 16 -2.11 3.95 20.52
CA PRO A 16 -2.57 5.29 20.84
C PRO A 16 -3.76 5.66 19.95
N LEU A 17 -4.97 5.63 20.51
CA LEU A 17 -6.22 5.87 19.78
C LEU A 17 -6.47 7.35 19.47
N ASP A 18 -5.90 8.26 20.26
CA ASP A 18 -6.24 9.69 20.25
C ASP A 18 -6.02 10.34 18.88
N GLU A 19 -4.87 10.08 18.24
CA GLU A 19 -4.53 10.71 16.95
C GLU A 19 -5.48 10.24 15.84
N LEU A 20 -5.80 8.95 15.79
CA LEU A 20 -6.77 8.43 14.83
C LEU A 20 -8.17 8.94 15.14
N THR A 21 -8.59 8.97 16.40
CA THR A 21 -9.91 9.48 16.83
C THR A 21 -10.10 10.94 16.38
N HIS A 22 -9.13 11.83 16.65
CA HIS A 22 -9.20 13.22 16.19
C HIS A 22 -9.31 13.34 14.66
N TYR A 23 -8.60 12.45 13.93
CA TYR A 23 -8.70 12.44 12.47
C TYR A 23 -10.08 11.98 11.99
N LEU A 24 -10.67 10.96 12.62
CA LEU A 24 -12.01 10.47 12.29
C LEU A 24 -13.09 11.49 12.63
N GLU A 25 -12.95 12.20 13.77
CA GLU A 25 -13.81 13.33 14.13
C GLU A 25 -13.76 14.47 13.10
N TYR A 26 -12.56 14.77 12.59
CA TYR A 26 -12.39 15.75 11.52
C TYR A 26 -13.08 15.33 10.23
N LEU A 27 -13.09 14.04 9.87
CA LEU A 27 -13.68 13.53 8.64
C LEU A 27 -15.20 13.35 8.71
N SER A 28 -15.73 12.87 9.85
CA SER A 28 -17.10 12.38 9.98
C SER A 28 -18.20 13.39 9.59
N PRO A 29 -18.06 14.72 9.76
CA PRO A 29 -19.08 15.67 9.31
C PRO A 29 -19.15 15.84 7.78
N HIS A 30 -18.16 15.37 7.03
CA HIS A 30 -17.97 15.69 5.61
C HIS A 30 -18.19 14.52 4.67
N ILE A 31 -18.01 13.28 5.15
CA ILE A 31 -18.00 12.05 4.34
C ILE A 31 -18.74 10.91 5.06
N GLU A 32 -19.15 9.89 4.33
CA GLU A 32 -19.60 8.64 4.93
C GLU A 32 -18.37 7.85 5.44
N LEU A 33 -18.25 7.71 6.75
CA LEU A 33 -17.17 6.98 7.39
C LEU A 33 -17.60 5.55 7.70
N ILE A 34 -16.79 4.57 7.26
CA ILE A 34 -17.00 3.13 7.48
C ILE A 34 -15.73 2.53 8.04
N ILE A 35 -15.72 2.26 9.32
CA ILE A 35 -14.63 1.61 10.03
C ILE A 35 -14.96 0.13 10.13
N VAL A 36 -14.15 -0.70 9.47
CA VAL A 36 -14.32 -2.16 9.53
C VAL A 36 -13.23 -2.73 10.42
N ASP A 37 -13.63 -3.10 11.63
CA ASP A 37 -12.72 -3.47 12.70
C ASP A 37 -12.71 -4.99 12.93
N GLY A 38 -11.59 -5.62 12.55
CA GLY A 38 -11.32 -7.05 12.76
C GLY A 38 -10.55 -7.37 14.04
N SER A 39 -10.52 -6.47 15.00
CA SER A 39 -9.84 -6.63 16.30
C SER A 39 -10.56 -7.67 17.18
N ALA A 40 -9.86 -8.13 18.21
CA ALA A 40 -10.45 -9.01 19.22
C ALA A 40 -11.65 -8.32 19.92
N PRO A 41 -12.65 -9.08 20.41
CA PRO A 41 -13.90 -8.53 20.94
C PRO A 41 -13.69 -7.43 22.00
N ALA A 42 -12.72 -7.58 22.90
CA ALA A 42 -12.44 -6.58 23.93
C ALA A 42 -11.92 -5.25 23.34
N SER A 43 -11.04 -5.32 22.34
CA SER A 43 -10.53 -4.14 21.62
C SER A 43 -11.65 -3.51 20.77
N PHE A 44 -12.45 -4.33 20.08
CA PHE A 44 -13.60 -3.88 19.30
C PHE A 44 -14.56 -3.04 20.14
N GLU A 45 -14.92 -3.48 21.35
CA GLU A 45 -15.83 -2.77 22.23
C GLU A 45 -15.26 -1.41 22.69
N ILE A 46 -13.94 -1.31 22.90
CA ILE A 46 -13.27 -0.05 23.20
C ILE A 46 -13.38 0.90 22.01
N HIS A 47 -13.05 0.42 20.83
CA HIS A 47 -13.11 1.19 19.59
C HIS A 47 -14.56 1.60 19.27
N HIS A 48 -15.53 0.71 19.50
CA HIS A 48 -16.94 0.97 19.23
C HIS A 48 -17.46 2.13 20.08
N ARG A 49 -17.09 2.20 21.37
CA ARG A 49 -17.48 3.33 22.23
C ARG A 49 -16.91 4.66 21.76
N LEU A 50 -15.73 4.64 21.14
CA LEU A 50 -15.05 5.85 20.66
C LEU A 50 -15.56 6.28 19.28
N TRP A 51 -15.93 5.34 18.39
CA TRP A 51 -16.12 5.67 16.98
C TRP A 51 -17.53 5.41 16.42
N ALA A 52 -18.41 4.67 17.13
CA ALA A 52 -19.75 4.35 16.62
C ALA A 52 -20.62 5.60 16.36
N HIS A 53 -20.35 6.71 17.05
CA HIS A 53 -21.06 7.98 16.84
C HIS A 53 -20.52 8.80 15.65
N LEU A 54 -19.34 8.45 15.12
CA LEU A 54 -18.69 9.13 14.00
C LEU A 54 -19.10 8.57 12.63
N GLY A 55 -19.53 7.30 12.59
CA GLY A 55 -19.92 6.61 11.37
C GLY A 55 -20.25 5.15 11.62
N LYS A 56 -20.27 4.34 10.56
CA LYS A 56 -20.46 2.89 10.69
C LYS A 56 -19.19 2.27 11.28
N HIS A 57 -19.25 1.74 12.49
CA HIS A 57 -18.19 0.92 13.09
C HIS A 57 -18.71 -0.52 13.23
N ILE A 58 -18.17 -1.42 12.41
CA ILE A 58 -18.70 -2.77 12.20
C ILE A 58 -17.58 -3.82 12.11
N PRO A 59 -17.83 -5.07 12.48
CA PRO A 59 -16.89 -6.18 12.22
C PRO A 59 -16.87 -6.56 10.73
N PRO A 60 -15.80 -7.23 10.24
CA PRO A 60 -15.81 -7.85 8.93
C PRO A 60 -16.96 -8.87 8.78
N GLN A 61 -17.63 -8.86 7.63
CA GLN A 61 -18.72 -9.82 7.35
C GLN A 61 -18.15 -11.23 7.26
N ALA A 62 -18.81 -12.20 7.91
CA ALA A 62 -18.32 -13.57 8.07
C ALA A 62 -18.11 -14.35 6.76
N HIS A 63 -18.81 -13.98 5.69
CA HIS A 63 -18.66 -14.64 4.39
C HIS A 63 -17.36 -14.22 3.65
N PHE A 64 -16.70 -13.12 4.06
CA PHE A 64 -15.35 -12.77 3.61
C PHE A 64 -14.34 -13.40 4.59
N HIS A 65 -13.60 -14.41 4.14
CA HIS A 65 -12.67 -15.19 4.97
C HIS A 65 -11.33 -15.43 4.29
N PHE A 66 -10.83 -14.42 3.56
CA PHE A 66 -9.50 -14.45 2.96
C PHE A 66 -8.39 -14.41 4.02
N LEU A 67 -7.22 -14.91 3.65
CA LEU A 67 -6.03 -14.90 4.52
C LEU A 67 -5.58 -13.47 4.89
N ASN A 68 -5.74 -12.51 3.97
CA ASN A 68 -5.47 -11.10 4.24
C ASN A 68 -6.72 -10.45 4.86
N GLY A 69 -6.69 -10.27 6.17
CA GLY A 69 -7.80 -9.68 6.92
C GLY A 69 -8.19 -8.26 6.47
N LYS A 70 -7.22 -7.48 5.92
CA LYS A 70 -7.53 -6.16 5.36
C LYS A 70 -8.49 -6.26 4.17
N VAL A 71 -8.34 -7.28 3.31
CA VAL A 71 -9.27 -7.50 2.19
C VAL A 71 -10.68 -7.79 2.68
N ASN A 72 -10.82 -8.61 3.74
CA ASN A 72 -12.12 -8.88 4.35
C ASN A 72 -12.79 -7.58 4.82
N GLY A 73 -12.01 -6.70 5.46
CA GLY A 73 -12.47 -5.38 5.88
C GLY A 73 -12.86 -4.48 4.70
N VAL A 74 -12.03 -4.43 3.66
CA VAL A 74 -12.32 -3.62 2.45
C VAL A 74 -13.59 -4.09 1.74
N LEU A 75 -13.74 -5.40 1.53
CA LEU A 75 -14.93 -5.96 0.85
C LEU A 75 -16.21 -5.74 1.66
N THR A 76 -16.12 -5.88 2.99
CA THR A 76 -17.21 -5.51 3.90
C THR A 76 -17.57 -4.03 3.76
N GLY A 77 -16.58 -3.15 3.82
CA GLY A 77 -16.80 -1.72 3.66
C GLY A 77 -17.40 -1.34 2.30
N LEU A 78 -16.98 -1.99 1.21
CA LEU A 78 -17.56 -1.82 -0.13
C LEU A 78 -19.01 -2.30 -0.21
N ALA A 79 -19.39 -3.34 0.54
CA ALA A 79 -20.77 -3.79 0.63
C ALA A 79 -21.66 -2.79 1.38
N GLU A 80 -21.13 -2.16 2.42
CA GLU A 80 -21.81 -1.21 3.32
C GLU A 80 -21.81 0.25 2.83
N ALA A 81 -20.94 0.60 1.88
CA ALA A 81 -20.81 1.95 1.36
C ALA A 81 -22.09 2.37 0.61
N SER A 82 -22.58 3.58 0.89
CA SER A 82 -23.75 4.15 0.23
C SER A 82 -23.38 4.89 -1.06
N HIS A 83 -22.15 5.40 -1.15
CA HIS A 83 -21.71 6.19 -2.27
C HIS A 83 -20.97 5.36 -3.33
N GLN A 84 -20.99 5.86 -4.57
CA GLN A 84 -20.31 5.24 -5.71
C GLN A 84 -18.78 5.42 -5.65
N HIS A 85 -18.34 6.56 -5.17
CA HIS A 85 -16.93 6.86 -5.02
C HIS A 85 -16.46 6.50 -3.61
N VAL A 86 -15.44 5.67 -3.53
CA VAL A 86 -14.95 5.10 -2.27
C VAL A 86 -13.46 5.29 -2.16
N ILE A 87 -13.00 5.81 -1.02
CA ILE A 87 -11.59 5.80 -0.63
C ILE A 87 -11.37 4.65 0.34
N ILE A 88 -10.32 3.86 0.08
CA ILE A 88 -9.81 2.80 0.94
C ILE A 88 -8.46 3.28 1.47
N ALA A 89 -8.28 3.35 2.78
CA ALA A 89 -7.05 3.85 3.37
C ALA A 89 -6.58 3.01 4.56
N ASP A 90 -5.24 2.92 4.71
CA ASP A 90 -4.61 2.40 5.91
C ASP A 90 -4.82 3.37 7.09
N ASP A 91 -4.69 2.87 8.31
CA ASP A 91 -4.90 3.62 9.55
C ASP A 91 -3.88 4.75 9.78
N ASP A 92 -2.77 4.72 9.08
CA ASP A 92 -1.71 5.74 9.08
C ASP A 92 -1.85 6.79 7.97
N VAL A 93 -2.88 6.73 7.13
CA VAL A 93 -3.14 7.69 6.04
C VAL A 93 -3.98 8.86 6.53
N ARG A 94 -3.63 10.07 6.09
CA ARG A 94 -4.30 11.32 6.48
C ARG A 94 -4.59 12.18 5.25
N TYR A 95 -5.86 12.24 4.88
CA TYR A 95 -6.37 13.10 3.80
C TYR A 95 -6.76 14.48 4.33
N GLU A 96 -6.61 15.49 3.49
CA GLU A 96 -7.22 16.81 3.64
C GLU A 96 -8.54 16.87 2.85
N LEU A 97 -9.48 17.70 3.29
CA LEU A 97 -10.81 17.77 2.66
C LEU A 97 -10.75 18.13 1.17
N THR A 98 -9.81 18.97 0.76
CA THR A 98 -9.59 19.34 -0.65
C THR A 98 -9.28 18.13 -1.52
N GLN A 99 -8.56 17.15 -0.99
CA GLN A 99 -8.18 15.93 -1.72
C GLN A 99 -9.37 15.02 -1.98
N PHE A 100 -10.39 15.02 -1.11
CA PHE A 100 -11.64 14.30 -1.36
C PHE A 100 -12.38 14.85 -2.58
N TYR A 101 -12.43 16.19 -2.73
CA TYR A 101 -13.05 16.82 -3.91
C TYR A 101 -12.30 16.48 -5.21
N ASP A 102 -10.95 16.47 -5.16
CA ASP A 102 -10.14 16.12 -6.32
C ASP A 102 -10.37 14.66 -6.72
N ILE A 103 -10.38 13.73 -5.75
CA ILE A 103 -10.62 12.31 -5.97
C ILE A 103 -12.04 12.08 -6.53
N ASP A 104 -13.04 12.71 -5.95
CA ASP A 104 -14.44 12.59 -6.39
C ASP A 104 -14.58 12.96 -7.89
N ARG A 105 -13.99 14.08 -8.28
CA ARG A 105 -13.96 14.54 -9.67
C ARG A 105 -13.19 13.57 -10.59
N LEU A 106 -12.05 13.04 -10.15
CA LEU A 106 -11.22 12.14 -10.94
C LEU A 106 -11.86 10.76 -11.13
N LEU A 107 -12.62 10.27 -10.15
CA LEU A 107 -13.32 8.98 -10.24
C LEU A 107 -14.48 8.99 -11.24
N VAL A 108 -14.98 10.14 -11.66
CA VAL A 108 -16.01 10.21 -12.73
C VAL A 108 -15.54 9.52 -14.02
N ASN A 109 -14.26 9.63 -14.35
CA ASN A 109 -13.69 9.10 -15.61
C ASN A 109 -12.71 7.93 -15.42
N ASN A 110 -12.47 7.51 -14.18
CA ASN A 110 -11.52 6.46 -13.84
C ASN A 110 -12.10 5.49 -12.82
N GLN A 111 -11.83 4.21 -12.94
CA GLN A 111 -12.32 3.19 -12.00
C GLN A 111 -11.45 3.07 -10.77
N LEU A 112 -10.18 3.51 -10.86
CA LEU A 112 -9.27 3.54 -9.72
C LEU A 112 -8.31 4.72 -9.83
N ILE A 113 -8.13 5.43 -8.70
CA ILE A 113 -7.12 6.46 -8.50
C ILE A 113 -6.09 5.96 -7.49
N SER A 114 -4.80 6.06 -7.85
CA SER A 114 -3.67 5.76 -6.98
C SER A 114 -2.91 7.06 -6.70
N PRO A 115 -3.09 7.71 -5.55
CA PRO A 115 -2.34 8.89 -5.16
C PRO A 115 -0.91 8.55 -4.77
N GLN A 116 -0.09 9.55 -4.47
CA GLN A 116 1.27 9.41 -3.94
C GLN A 116 1.27 9.62 -2.43
N ASN A 117 1.76 8.65 -1.65
CA ASN A 117 1.97 8.89 -0.22
C ASN A 117 3.32 9.57 0.07
N TYR A 118 3.34 10.38 1.13
CA TYR A 118 4.54 10.93 1.73
C TYR A 118 4.46 10.90 3.25
N PHE A 119 5.61 10.77 3.92
CA PHE A 119 5.64 10.72 5.38
C PHE A 119 5.78 12.10 6.02
N LEU A 120 4.90 12.41 6.97
CA LEU A 120 5.00 13.59 7.82
C LEU A 120 4.46 13.26 9.24
N PRO A 121 5.33 13.31 10.29
CA PRO A 121 6.74 13.67 10.29
C PRO A 121 7.62 12.71 9.46
N CYS A 122 8.84 13.12 9.10
CA CYS A 122 9.73 12.33 8.26
C CYS A 122 11.07 12.02 8.99
N PRO A 123 11.07 11.12 10.01
CA PRO A 123 12.27 10.65 10.67
C PRO A 123 13.17 9.86 9.71
N TRP A 124 14.39 9.47 10.14
CA TRP A 124 15.38 8.83 9.28
C TRP A 124 14.86 7.57 8.55
N HIS A 125 14.10 6.73 9.23
CA HIS A 125 13.54 5.49 8.64
C HIS A 125 12.41 5.79 7.64
N ALA A 126 11.66 6.88 7.82
CA ALA A 126 10.69 7.35 6.83
C ALA A 126 11.40 7.91 5.58
N LYS A 127 12.55 8.59 5.73
CA LYS A 127 13.39 8.99 4.60
C LYS A 127 13.91 7.78 3.83
N TRP A 128 14.28 6.71 4.54
CA TRP A 128 14.67 5.44 3.94
C TRP A 128 13.55 4.83 3.09
N ASP A 129 12.32 4.73 3.63
CA ASP A 129 11.17 4.23 2.87
C ASP A 129 10.75 5.17 1.74
N SER A 130 10.89 6.49 1.92
CA SER A 130 10.65 7.47 0.86
C SER A 130 11.56 7.24 -0.35
N SER A 131 12.82 6.79 -0.15
CA SER A 131 13.72 6.46 -1.27
C SER A 131 13.11 5.42 -2.22
N ARG A 132 12.42 4.41 -1.69
CA ARG A 132 11.66 3.43 -2.49
C ARG A 132 10.61 4.11 -3.36
N SER A 133 9.80 4.98 -2.75
CA SER A 133 8.75 5.71 -3.45
C SER A 133 9.31 6.61 -4.55
N LEU A 134 10.43 7.30 -4.27
CA LEU A 134 11.10 8.16 -5.26
C LEU A 134 11.62 7.34 -6.46
N LEU A 135 12.26 6.19 -6.23
CA LEU A 135 12.70 5.30 -7.31
C LEU A 135 11.52 4.73 -8.10
N ASN A 136 10.44 4.34 -7.42
CA ASN A 136 9.26 3.83 -8.09
C ASN A 136 8.63 4.89 -9.01
N VAL A 137 8.53 6.15 -8.55
CA VAL A 137 8.04 7.27 -9.37
C VAL A 137 9.00 7.63 -10.50
N ALA A 138 10.32 7.53 -10.28
CA ALA A 138 11.33 7.77 -11.34
C ALA A 138 11.14 6.78 -12.49
N LEU A 139 10.98 5.49 -12.20
CA LEU A 139 10.95 4.40 -13.16
C LEU A 139 9.54 4.05 -13.67
N ALA A 140 8.53 4.19 -12.81
CA ALA A 140 7.14 3.84 -13.14
C ALA A 140 6.15 4.58 -12.22
N ASN A 141 5.52 3.85 -11.28
CA ASN A 141 4.56 4.37 -10.30
C ASN A 141 4.78 3.70 -8.95
N ASP A 142 4.46 4.42 -7.87
CA ASP A 142 4.48 3.85 -6.51
C ASP A 142 3.16 3.14 -6.18
N TYR A 143 3.19 2.36 -5.09
CA TYR A 143 2.04 1.67 -4.53
C TYR A 143 1.75 2.25 -3.14
N PRO A 144 0.74 3.14 -3.04
CA PRO A 144 0.42 3.81 -1.79
C PRO A 144 -0.36 2.90 -0.82
N GLY A 145 -0.45 3.33 0.45
CA GLY A 145 -1.31 2.72 1.47
C GLY A 145 -2.78 3.12 1.36
N THR A 146 -3.18 3.73 0.24
CA THR A 146 -4.56 4.15 -0.02
C THR A 146 -4.88 4.13 -1.50
N LEU A 147 -6.11 3.82 -1.84
CA LEU A 147 -6.64 3.82 -3.20
C LEU A 147 -8.05 4.38 -3.17
N ALA A 148 -8.46 5.03 -4.26
CA ALA A 148 -9.85 5.40 -4.44
C ALA A 148 -10.44 4.63 -5.63
N VAL A 149 -11.68 4.15 -5.52
CA VAL A 149 -12.31 3.26 -6.48
C VAL A 149 -13.76 3.61 -6.75
N GLN A 150 -14.26 3.22 -7.92
CA GLN A 150 -15.69 3.14 -8.17
C GLN A 150 -16.24 1.84 -7.59
N ARG A 151 -17.11 1.94 -6.57
CA ARG A 151 -17.69 0.82 -5.83
C ARG A 151 -18.33 -0.24 -6.74
N ASP A 152 -19.24 0.18 -7.60
CA ASP A 152 -20.03 -0.74 -8.41
C ASP A 152 -19.17 -1.46 -9.45
N PHE A 153 -18.10 -0.81 -9.94
CA PHE A 153 -17.12 -1.49 -10.80
C PHE A 153 -16.44 -2.64 -10.08
N ILE A 154 -15.97 -2.44 -8.84
CA ILE A 154 -15.34 -3.51 -8.04
C ILE A 154 -16.35 -4.62 -7.72
N ARG A 155 -17.58 -4.24 -7.37
CA ARG A 155 -18.65 -5.22 -7.08
C ARG A 155 -19.03 -6.04 -8.32
N ALA A 156 -19.10 -5.42 -9.50
CA ALA A 156 -19.38 -6.13 -10.76
C ALA A 156 -18.27 -7.16 -11.12
N LEU A 157 -17.03 -6.93 -10.68
CA LEU A 157 -15.94 -7.90 -10.82
C LEU A 157 -16.01 -9.03 -9.76
N GLY A 158 -16.92 -8.95 -8.79
CA GLY A 158 -17.02 -9.89 -7.67
C GLY A 158 -15.91 -9.69 -6.63
N GLY A 159 -15.40 -8.45 -6.47
CA GLY A 159 -14.30 -8.11 -5.57
C GLY A 159 -12.94 -8.44 -6.15
N TYR A 160 -11.97 -8.74 -5.27
CA TYR A 160 -10.60 -9.12 -5.64
C TYR A 160 -10.05 -10.19 -4.68
N ASP A 161 -9.00 -10.90 -5.09
CA ASP A 161 -8.42 -12.01 -4.30
C ASP A 161 -7.73 -11.46 -3.03
N GLY A 162 -8.08 -11.99 -1.88
CA GLY A 162 -7.50 -11.66 -0.59
C GLY A 162 -6.52 -12.73 -0.07
N ASP A 163 -6.23 -13.79 -0.82
CA ASP A 163 -5.20 -14.77 -0.46
C ASP A 163 -3.82 -14.35 -1.00
N VAL A 164 -3.58 -13.03 -1.01
CA VAL A 164 -2.35 -12.38 -1.44
C VAL A 164 -1.82 -11.44 -0.37
N LEU A 165 -0.50 -11.24 -0.38
CA LEU A 165 0.16 -10.38 0.61
C LEU A 165 -0.01 -8.89 0.32
N PHE A 166 0.00 -8.50 -0.97
CA PHE A 166 -0.05 -7.09 -1.41
C PHE A 166 -1.39 -6.78 -2.09
N GLU A 167 -2.39 -6.57 -1.27
CA GLU A 167 -3.79 -6.38 -1.64
C GLU A 167 -4.02 -5.12 -2.51
N ASN A 168 -3.27 -4.03 -2.27
CA ASN A 168 -3.39 -2.83 -3.10
C ASN A 168 -2.91 -3.07 -4.54
N LEU A 169 -1.82 -3.84 -4.71
CA LEU A 169 -1.37 -4.26 -6.04
C LEU A 169 -2.37 -5.20 -6.72
N GLU A 170 -2.95 -6.12 -5.95
CA GLU A 170 -3.98 -7.04 -6.44
C GLU A 170 -5.22 -6.27 -6.91
N LEU A 171 -5.70 -5.30 -6.12
CA LEU A 171 -6.84 -4.46 -6.48
C LEU A 171 -6.58 -3.67 -7.77
N ILE A 172 -5.40 -3.03 -7.89
CA ILE A 172 -4.99 -2.32 -9.11
C ILE A 172 -5.00 -3.28 -10.33
N ARG A 173 -4.46 -4.49 -10.17
CA ARG A 173 -4.41 -5.51 -11.23
C ARG A 173 -5.80 -6.03 -11.59
N THR A 174 -6.66 -6.21 -10.60
CA THR A 174 -8.06 -6.63 -10.80
C THR A 174 -8.83 -5.60 -11.62
N VAL A 175 -8.71 -4.31 -11.30
CA VAL A 175 -9.32 -3.24 -12.08
C VAL A 175 -8.81 -3.25 -13.53
N LYS A 176 -7.48 -3.38 -13.75
CA LYS A 176 -6.91 -3.46 -15.09
C LYS A 176 -7.38 -4.71 -15.85
N ALA A 177 -7.44 -5.86 -15.19
CA ALA A 177 -7.88 -7.12 -15.79
C ALA A 177 -9.35 -7.07 -16.21
N GLY A 178 -10.18 -6.36 -15.45
CA GLY A 178 -11.60 -6.08 -15.75
C GLY A 178 -11.83 -4.98 -16.79
N GLY A 179 -10.77 -4.41 -17.40
CA GLY A 179 -10.88 -3.37 -18.42
C GLY A 179 -11.07 -1.96 -17.85
N GLY A 180 -10.95 -1.77 -16.52
CA GLY A 180 -11.06 -0.46 -15.88
C GLY A 180 -9.84 0.43 -16.08
N LYS A 181 -10.07 1.75 -16.06
CA LYS A 181 -9.01 2.77 -16.14
C LYS A 181 -8.42 3.01 -14.76
N VAL A 182 -7.09 2.89 -14.66
CA VAL A 182 -6.32 3.20 -13.46
C VAL A 182 -5.52 4.48 -13.70
N LEU A 183 -5.78 5.50 -12.90
CA LEU A 183 -5.02 6.75 -12.90
C LEU A 183 -4.02 6.77 -11.75
N TYR A 184 -2.75 6.77 -12.06
CA TYR A 184 -1.67 7.04 -11.10
C TYR A 184 -1.49 8.54 -11.00
N LYS A 185 -2.00 9.13 -9.91
CA LYS A 185 -1.99 10.57 -9.68
C LYS A 185 -0.79 10.93 -8.77
N ASN A 186 0.42 10.89 -9.34
CA ASN A 186 1.67 11.08 -8.61
C ASN A 186 1.90 12.53 -8.12
N ASP A 187 1.06 13.48 -8.50
CA ASP A 187 1.02 14.87 -8.01
C ASP A 187 -0.11 15.11 -6.98
N LEU A 188 -0.90 14.09 -6.64
CA LEU A 188 -1.83 14.09 -5.52
C LEU A 188 -1.14 13.48 -4.30
N PHE A 189 -0.55 14.33 -3.46
CA PHE A 189 0.24 13.91 -2.30
C PHE A 189 -0.63 13.74 -1.07
N VAL A 190 -0.75 12.52 -0.57
CA VAL A 190 -1.53 12.19 0.64
C VAL A 190 -0.57 11.86 1.78
N ARG A 191 -0.76 12.55 2.91
CA ARG A 191 0.08 12.37 4.10
C ARG A 191 -0.07 10.96 4.66
N ARG A 192 1.04 10.42 5.14
CA ARG A 192 1.11 9.15 5.87
C ARG A 192 1.94 9.33 7.14
N LEU A 193 1.51 8.74 8.24
CA LEU A 193 2.29 8.70 9.47
C LEU A 193 3.41 7.67 9.33
N PRO A 194 4.63 7.97 9.80
CA PRO A 194 5.71 6.99 9.77
C PRO A 194 5.46 5.88 10.79
N PRO A 195 5.84 4.63 10.47
CA PRO A 195 5.80 3.54 11.45
C PRO A 195 6.81 3.79 12.58
N SER A 196 6.67 3.09 13.69
CA SER A 196 7.75 3.06 14.69
C SER A 196 9.02 2.40 14.11
N THR A 197 10.19 2.74 14.64
CA THR A 197 11.46 2.12 14.21
C THR A 197 11.45 0.60 14.33
N LYS A 198 10.83 0.05 15.39
CA LYS A 198 10.67 -1.39 15.59
C LYS A 198 9.83 -2.01 14.46
N HIS A 199 8.69 -1.37 14.14
CA HIS A 199 7.80 -1.81 13.06
C HIS A 199 8.50 -1.70 11.70
N PHE A 200 9.21 -0.61 11.43
CA PHE A 200 10.02 -0.43 10.22
C PHE A 200 10.94 -1.63 9.98
N TRP A 201 11.75 -2.05 10.95
CA TRP A 201 12.66 -3.18 10.78
C TRP A 201 11.95 -4.53 10.64
N SER A 202 10.85 -4.73 11.35
CA SER A 202 10.08 -5.97 11.26
C SER A 202 9.46 -6.21 9.87
N GLN A 203 9.24 -5.16 9.08
CA GLN A 203 8.60 -5.24 7.76
C GLN A 203 9.58 -5.45 6.59
N ARG A 204 10.91 -5.34 6.78
CA ARG A 204 11.88 -5.33 5.67
C ARG A 204 11.79 -6.57 4.77
N ILE A 205 11.85 -7.76 5.36
CA ILE A 205 11.77 -9.02 4.59
C ILE A 205 10.40 -9.18 3.93
N ARG A 206 9.31 -8.85 4.64
CA ARG A 206 7.96 -8.87 4.10
C ARG A 206 7.82 -7.93 2.90
N GLN A 207 8.34 -6.71 2.99
CA GLN A 207 8.30 -5.76 1.88
C GLN A 207 9.14 -6.23 0.68
N ALA A 208 10.24 -6.97 0.90
CA ALA A 208 11.02 -7.56 -0.17
C ALA A 208 10.26 -8.68 -0.91
N TYR A 209 9.30 -9.31 -0.24
CA TYR A 209 8.44 -10.31 -0.87
C TYR A 209 7.54 -9.75 -1.99
N ASP A 210 7.32 -8.42 -2.06
CA ASP A 210 6.62 -7.74 -3.17
C ASP A 210 7.25 -8.02 -4.53
N ASP A 211 8.58 -8.20 -4.56
CA ASP A 211 9.32 -8.44 -5.80
C ASP A 211 8.88 -9.74 -6.49
N TYR A 212 8.33 -10.73 -5.75
CA TYR A 212 7.76 -11.94 -6.35
C TYR A 212 6.54 -11.68 -7.24
N ALA A 213 5.82 -10.59 -7.00
CA ALA A 213 4.76 -10.16 -7.91
C ALA A 213 5.31 -9.48 -9.19
N GLN A 214 6.61 -9.16 -9.23
CA GLN A 214 7.26 -8.37 -10.28
C GLN A 214 8.57 -9.05 -10.74
N PRO A 215 8.52 -10.08 -11.63
CA PRO A 215 9.66 -10.95 -11.92
C PRO A 215 10.94 -10.22 -12.37
N ALA A 216 10.80 -9.15 -13.17
CA ALA A 216 11.95 -8.36 -13.60
C ALA A 216 12.64 -7.65 -12.41
N ARG A 217 11.84 -7.15 -11.48
CA ARG A 217 12.33 -6.50 -10.25
C ARG A 217 12.98 -7.52 -9.32
N LEU A 218 12.37 -8.68 -9.15
CA LEU A 218 12.96 -9.80 -8.40
C LEU A 218 14.33 -10.17 -8.96
N GLY A 219 14.43 -10.37 -10.29
CA GLY A 219 15.70 -10.68 -10.96
C GLY A 219 16.75 -9.60 -10.74
N PHE A 220 16.36 -8.32 -10.83
CA PHE A 220 17.26 -7.19 -10.55
C PHE A 220 17.84 -7.25 -9.13
N PHE A 221 17.01 -7.42 -8.09
CA PHE A 221 17.50 -7.44 -6.71
C PHE A 221 18.27 -8.71 -6.34
N LEU A 222 17.96 -9.86 -6.98
CA LEU A 222 18.77 -11.07 -6.82
C LEU A 222 20.17 -10.92 -7.42
N VAL A 223 20.31 -10.21 -8.53
CA VAL A 223 21.60 -9.95 -9.19
C VAL A 223 22.36 -8.81 -8.49
N LEU A 224 21.66 -7.82 -7.92
CA LEU A 224 22.27 -6.62 -7.33
C LEU A 224 23.32 -6.95 -6.27
N LEU A 225 23.01 -7.81 -5.31
CA LEU A 225 23.94 -8.11 -4.21
C LEU A 225 25.20 -8.83 -4.67
N PRO A 226 25.15 -9.94 -5.46
CA PRO A 226 26.35 -10.54 -6.03
C PRO A 226 27.16 -9.57 -6.89
N LEU A 227 26.48 -8.74 -7.70
CA LEU A 227 27.13 -7.73 -8.53
C LEU A 227 27.88 -6.69 -7.68
N LEU A 228 27.27 -6.16 -6.60
CA LEU A 228 27.93 -5.23 -5.69
C LEU A 228 29.15 -5.85 -5.02
N ILE A 229 29.06 -7.13 -4.61
CA ILE A 229 30.21 -7.87 -4.04
C ILE A 229 31.33 -7.97 -5.08
N THR A 230 31.02 -8.37 -6.31
CA THR A 230 32.00 -8.47 -7.40
C THR A 230 32.66 -7.13 -7.69
N ILE A 231 31.89 -6.05 -7.79
CA ILE A 231 32.39 -4.68 -8.03
C ILE A 231 33.29 -4.25 -6.86
N THR A 232 32.92 -4.55 -5.62
CA THR A 232 33.72 -4.21 -4.45
C THR A 232 35.09 -4.91 -4.48
N ILE A 233 35.17 -6.16 -4.97
CA ILE A 233 36.43 -6.92 -5.04
C ILE A 233 37.31 -6.44 -6.19
N TYR A 234 36.74 -6.25 -7.39
CA TYR A 234 37.51 -6.05 -8.61
C TYR A 234 37.55 -4.60 -9.14
N ALA A 235 36.60 -3.76 -8.73
CA ALA A 235 36.42 -2.40 -9.26
C ALA A 235 35.86 -1.43 -8.20
N LEU A 236 36.47 -1.40 -7.02
CA LEU A 236 36.00 -0.59 -5.87
C LEU A 236 35.76 0.88 -6.24
N TRP A 237 36.59 1.42 -7.13
CA TRP A 237 36.45 2.80 -7.65
C TRP A 237 35.10 3.07 -8.34
N PHE A 238 34.36 2.05 -8.76
CA PHE A 238 33.05 2.19 -9.39
C PHE A 238 31.93 2.41 -8.38
N ILE A 239 32.11 2.05 -7.12
CA ILE A 239 31.08 2.19 -6.07
C ILE A 239 30.58 3.61 -5.89
N PRO A 240 31.45 4.66 -5.82
CA PRO A 240 30.98 6.06 -5.76
C PRO A 240 30.09 6.46 -6.95
N ILE A 241 30.39 5.96 -8.14
CA ILE A 241 29.59 6.22 -9.35
C ILE A 241 28.19 5.65 -9.21
N LEU A 242 28.07 4.40 -8.72
CA LEU A 242 26.78 3.75 -8.46
C LEU A 242 25.97 4.50 -7.39
N ILE A 243 26.64 4.98 -6.33
CA ILE A 243 26.02 5.79 -5.27
C ILE A 243 25.43 7.07 -5.87
N VAL A 244 26.26 7.82 -6.64
CA VAL A 244 25.81 9.07 -7.28
C VAL A 244 24.66 8.80 -8.25
N ALA A 245 24.75 7.75 -9.07
CA ALA A 245 23.68 7.39 -10.01
C ALA A 245 22.36 7.02 -9.29
N ALA A 246 22.44 6.28 -8.19
CA ALA A 246 21.26 5.93 -7.39
C ALA A 246 20.60 7.16 -6.76
N VAL A 247 21.40 8.07 -6.19
CA VAL A 247 20.92 9.35 -5.63
C VAL A 247 20.31 10.23 -6.72
N ALA A 248 20.98 10.35 -7.88
CA ALA A 248 20.49 11.15 -9.00
C ALA A 248 19.16 10.62 -9.56
N LEU A 249 18.99 9.29 -9.65
CA LEU A 249 17.75 8.68 -10.08
C LEU A 249 16.60 8.93 -9.08
N ALA A 250 16.88 8.82 -7.79
CA ALA A 250 15.88 9.14 -6.76
C ALA A 250 15.54 10.64 -6.76
N GLU A 251 16.53 11.52 -6.95
CA GLU A 251 16.31 12.97 -7.06
C GLU A 251 15.50 13.33 -8.30
N PHE A 252 15.71 12.64 -9.41
CA PHE A 252 14.83 12.76 -10.59
C PHE A 252 13.39 12.39 -10.24
N GLY A 253 13.16 11.25 -9.55
CA GLY A 253 11.83 10.86 -9.07
C GLY A 253 11.22 11.86 -8.09
N ARG A 254 12.05 12.46 -7.21
CA ARG A 254 11.61 13.50 -6.27
C ARG A 254 11.15 14.77 -6.99
N ARG A 255 11.80 15.16 -8.07
CA ARG A 255 11.42 16.34 -8.86
C ARG A 255 10.24 16.08 -9.80
N LYS A 256 10.02 14.84 -10.18
CA LYS A 256 8.90 14.45 -11.02
C LYS A 256 7.57 14.73 -10.31
N CYS A 257 6.59 15.26 -11.04
CA CYS A 257 5.25 15.54 -10.54
C CYS A 257 5.16 16.47 -9.32
N GLY A 258 6.18 17.33 -9.10
CA GLY A 258 6.15 18.29 -7.99
C GLY A 258 6.58 17.74 -6.63
N GLY A 259 7.09 16.52 -6.57
CA GLY A 259 7.50 15.90 -5.29
C GLY A 259 8.57 16.65 -4.51
N GLN A 260 9.34 17.53 -5.16
CA GLN A 260 10.33 18.39 -4.48
C GLN A 260 9.73 19.35 -3.43
N PHE A 261 8.43 19.63 -3.51
CA PHE A 261 7.74 20.48 -2.54
C PHE A 261 7.25 19.70 -1.32
N VAL A 262 7.26 18.37 -1.38
CA VAL A 262 6.71 17.47 -0.37
C VAL A 262 7.77 16.58 0.25
N PHE A 263 8.66 15.98 -0.56
CA PHE A 263 9.74 15.14 -0.07
C PHE A 263 10.99 15.95 0.22
N ALA A 264 11.56 15.83 1.42
CA ALA A 264 12.84 16.44 1.75
C ALA A 264 13.95 15.92 0.82
N ALA A 265 14.88 16.80 0.42
CA ALA A 265 16.03 16.43 -0.43
C ALA A 265 16.86 15.29 0.19
N SER A 266 16.93 15.23 1.53
CA SER A 266 17.62 14.15 2.25
C SER A 266 17.04 12.76 1.98
N CYS A 267 15.80 12.61 1.51
CA CYS A 267 15.23 11.31 1.16
C CYS A 267 16.02 10.62 0.04
N SER A 268 16.48 11.37 -0.97
CA SER A 268 17.25 10.80 -2.09
C SER A 268 18.60 10.22 -1.65
N PHE A 269 19.22 10.76 -0.59
CA PHE A 269 20.51 10.27 -0.09
C PHE A 269 20.41 8.91 0.62
N PHE A 270 19.23 8.48 1.06
CA PHE A 270 19.03 7.15 1.64
C PHE A 270 18.92 6.04 0.57
N THR A 271 18.85 6.40 -0.71
CA THR A 271 18.64 5.44 -1.81
C THR A 271 19.70 4.34 -1.89
N PRO A 272 21.01 4.62 -1.79
CA PRO A 272 22.01 3.55 -1.81
C PRO A 272 21.84 2.56 -0.67
N ALA A 273 21.53 3.04 0.54
CA ALA A 273 21.30 2.19 1.70
C ALA A 273 20.03 1.35 1.53
N TRP A 274 18.95 1.94 0.98
CA TRP A 274 17.73 1.21 0.67
C TRP A 274 17.96 0.13 -0.40
N LEU A 275 18.72 0.41 -1.45
CA LEU A 275 19.04 -0.58 -2.50
C LEU A 275 19.85 -1.75 -1.93
N LEU A 276 20.84 -1.49 -1.07
CA LEU A 276 21.63 -2.53 -0.42
C LEU A 276 20.74 -3.40 0.49
N GLU A 277 19.95 -2.75 1.36
CA GLU A 277 19.00 -3.43 2.25
C GLU A 277 18.02 -4.29 1.43
N ARG A 278 17.45 -3.74 0.36
CA ARG A 278 16.51 -4.46 -0.49
C ARG A 278 17.17 -5.68 -1.15
N GLY A 279 18.40 -5.54 -1.65
CA GLY A 279 19.18 -6.67 -2.17
C GLY A 279 19.34 -7.79 -1.14
N ILE A 280 19.72 -7.45 0.10
CA ILE A 280 19.86 -8.41 1.19
C ILE A 280 18.50 -9.04 1.55
N CYS A 281 17.48 -8.24 1.74
CA CYS A 281 16.15 -8.71 2.13
C CYS A 281 15.47 -9.55 1.04
N THR A 282 15.79 -9.35 -0.23
CA THR A 282 15.28 -10.20 -1.32
C THR A 282 15.85 -11.63 -1.23
N TRP A 283 17.14 -11.79 -0.91
CA TRP A 283 17.72 -13.10 -0.66
C TRP A 283 17.14 -13.77 0.59
N LEU A 284 16.94 -13.00 1.68
CA LEU A 284 16.29 -13.51 2.88
C LEU A 284 14.84 -13.93 2.60
N ALA A 285 14.11 -13.17 1.80
CA ALA A 285 12.74 -13.50 1.39
C ALA A 285 12.70 -14.78 0.53
N LEU A 286 13.69 -14.97 -0.37
CA LEU A 286 13.85 -16.20 -1.15
C LEU A 286 14.06 -17.40 -0.24
N PHE A 287 14.96 -17.28 0.74
CA PHE A 287 15.25 -18.32 1.71
C PHE A 287 14.01 -18.66 2.58
N HIS A 288 13.31 -17.64 3.07
CA HIS A 288 12.06 -17.83 3.81
C HIS A 288 11.00 -18.56 2.98
N LYS A 289 10.86 -18.21 1.70
CA LYS A 289 9.93 -18.89 0.81
C LYS A 289 10.31 -20.35 0.58
N ALA A 290 11.58 -20.64 0.40
CA ALA A 290 12.08 -22.01 0.20
C ALA A 290 11.84 -22.91 1.42
N ILE A 291 12.01 -22.36 2.65
CA ILE A 291 11.88 -23.15 3.88
C ILE A 291 10.43 -23.19 4.39
N LYS A 292 9.73 -22.04 4.39
CA LYS A 292 8.40 -21.90 5.03
C LYS A 292 7.24 -21.89 4.03
N GLY A 293 7.51 -21.92 2.74
CA GLY A 293 6.50 -21.84 1.68
C GLY A 293 5.90 -20.46 1.45
N GLY A 294 6.27 -19.45 2.24
CA GLY A 294 5.72 -18.07 2.15
C GLY A 294 6.19 -17.17 3.28
N VAL A 295 5.50 -16.06 3.46
CA VAL A 295 5.74 -15.08 4.52
C VAL A 295 4.64 -15.16 5.57
N SER A 296 5.00 -15.11 6.85
CA SER A 296 4.04 -15.04 7.95
C SER A 296 3.31 -13.68 7.96
N TYR A 297 1.99 -13.74 8.00
CA TYR A 297 1.12 -12.58 8.10
C TYR A 297 -0.07 -12.91 9.03
N ASN A 298 -0.22 -12.21 10.15
CA ASN A 298 -1.30 -12.39 11.12
C ASN A 298 -1.61 -13.88 11.42
N HIS A 299 -0.56 -14.64 11.81
CA HIS A 299 -0.61 -16.09 12.12
C HIS A 299 -0.89 -17.03 10.94
N ALA A 300 -1.06 -16.53 9.71
CA ALA A 300 -1.16 -17.31 8.49
C ALA A 300 0.13 -17.22 7.66
N ILE A 301 0.36 -18.21 6.79
CA ILE A 301 1.44 -18.16 5.80
C ILE A 301 0.81 -17.80 4.46
N ILE A 302 1.18 -16.64 3.92
CA ILE A 302 0.76 -16.23 2.59
C ILE A 302 1.90 -16.53 1.61
N SER A 303 1.61 -17.39 0.65
CA SER A 303 2.58 -17.84 -0.37
C SER A 303 2.60 -16.96 -1.62
N LYS A 304 1.52 -16.21 -1.89
CA LYS A 304 1.37 -15.37 -3.07
C LYS A 304 1.63 -13.91 -2.71
N ALA A 305 2.47 -13.22 -3.47
CA ALA A 305 2.66 -11.78 -3.33
C ALA A 305 1.46 -11.00 -3.92
N ALA A 306 1.14 -11.24 -5.19
CA ALA A 306 -0.06 -10.82 -5.90
C ALA A 306 -0.20 -11.68 -7.18
N ASN A 307 -1.42 -11.78 -7.72
CA ASN A 307 -1.66 -12.55 -8.94
C ASN A 307 -1.18 -11.80 -10.19
N PRO A 308 -0.65 -12.51 -11.22
CA PRO A 308 -0.42 -11.92 -12.54
C PRO A 308 -1.72 -11.46 -13.20
N ILE A 309 -1.71 -10.34 -13.91
CA ILE A 309 -2.91 -9.79 -14.60
C ILE A 309 -3.57 -10.83 -15.50
N GLY A 310 -2.78 -11.63 -16.23
CA GLY A 310 -3.30 -12.69 -17.11
C GLY A 310 -4.06 -13.80 -16.35
N THR A 311 -3.66 -14.11 -15.13
CA THR A 311 -4.38 -15.05 -14.25
C THR A 311 -5.70 -14.46 -13.79
N ILE A 312 -5.69 -13.21 -13.32
CA ILE A 312 -6.91 -12.50 -12.90
C ILE A 312 -7.90 -12.41 -14.06
N LYS A 313 -7.43 -12.05 -15.27
CA LYS A 313 -8.29 -11.95 -16.46
C LYS A 313 -8.98 -13.28 -16.79
N ARG A 314 -8.24 -14.41 -16.69
CA ARG A 314 -8.83 -15.74 -16.89
C ARG A 314 -9.89 -16.08 -15.85
N GLN A 315 -9.65 -15.73 -14.57
CA GLN A 315 -10.60 -15.95 -13.49
C GLN A 315 -11.88 -15.11 -13.67
N LEU A 316 -11.75 -13.84 -14.07
CA LEU A 316 -12.89 -12.96 -14.35
C LEU A 316 -13.73 -13.48 -15.52
N ASN A 317 -13.08 -13.91 -16.62
CA ASN A 317 -13.78 -14.48 -17.77
C ASN A 317 -14.51 -15.78 -17.42
N ALA A 318 -13.91 -16.64 -16.56
CA ALA A 318 -14.55 -17.87 -16.13
C ALA A 318 -15.80 -17.63 -15.25
N LYS A 319 -15.84 -16.53 -14.46
CA LYS A 319 -17.03 -16.14 -13.68
C LYS A 319 -18.15 -15.55 -14.54
N GLN A 320 -17.86 -15.11 -15.77
CA GLN A 320 -18.83 -14.51 -16.70
C GLN A 320 -19.42 -15.50 -17.70
N GLN A 321 -18.88 -16.72 -17.75
CA GLN A 321 -19.46 -17.80 -18.55
C GLN A 321 -20.58 -18.46 -17.70
N PRO A 322 -21.82 -18.56 -18.23
CA PRO A 322 -22.96 -19.11 -17.54
C PRO A 322 -22.81 -20.61 -17.21
#